data_0db6056c0dcdee2cd683b64ae8d533d7
#
_entry.id   0db6056c0dcdee2cd683b64ae8d533d7
#
_cell.length_a   1.000
_cell.length_b   1.000
_cell.length_c   1.000
_cell.angle_alpha   90.00
_cell.angle_beta   90.00
_cell.angle_gamma   90.00
#
_symmetry.space_group_name_H-M   'P 1'
#
loop_
_entity.id
_entity.type
_entity.pdbx_description
1 polymer ?
#
loop_
_entity_poly.entity_id
_entity_poly.type
_entity_poly.pdbx_seq_one_letter_code
_entity_poly.pdbx_strand_id
1 'polypeptide(L)'
;MARQRFVPAAAAFALAALCIATPARADAIDGNWCFTDGKHFTIQGPSITTPAGNRIEGNYSRHAFTYTAPASEKDGGTTISMVLVNEQTLQLTRGTAGASAAAETWRRCNVTS
;
A
#
# COMPACT_ATOMS: atom_id res chain seq x y z
N MET A 1 -41.25 -48.22 11.08
CA MET A 1 -40.89 -47.85 10.81
C MET A 1 -40.23 -46.85 10.80
N ALA A 2 -40.05 -46.45 10.93
CA ALA A 2 -39.52 -45.65 10.79
C ALA A 2 -38.78 -44.80 10.68
N ARG A 3 -38.69 -44.54 10.64
CA ARG A 3 -38.06 -43.80 10.40
C ARG A 3 -37.41 -42.85 10.45
N GLN A 4 -37.14 -42.35 10.53
CA GLN A 4 -36.53 -41.52 10.42
C GLN A 4 -35.81 -40.76 10.40
N ARG A 5 -35.58 -40.40 10.33
CA ARG A 5 -34.92 -39.70 10.15
C ARG A 5 -34.25 -38.80 10.15
N PHE A 6 -33.97 -38.37 10.12
CA PHE A 6 -33.37 -37.57 9.92
C PHE A 6 -32.73 -36.71 9.88
N VAL A 7 -32.34 -36.20 9.82
CA VAL A 7 -31.85 -35.47 9.60
C VAL A 7 -31.15 -34.67 9.58
N PRO A 8 -30.86 -34.43 9.50
CA PRO A 8 -30.24 -33.67 9.27
C PRO A 8 -29.59 -32.83 9.38
N ALA A 9 -29.41 -32.47 9.36
CA ALA A 9 -28.82 -31.75 9.28
C ALA A 9 -28.12 -30.95 9.20
N ALA A 10 -27.95 -30.77 9.18
CA ALA A 10 -27.33 -30.14 8.88
C ALA A 10 -26.79 -29.18 8.84
N ALA A 11 -26.67 -28.91 8.86
CA ALA A 11 -26.24 -28.13 8.60
C ALA A 11 -25.52 -27.22 8.80
N ALA A 12 -25.30 -26.93 8.89
CA ALA A 12 -24.74 -26.20 8.92
C ALA A 12 -23.88 -25.51 8.74
N PHE A 13 -23.79 -25.34 8.82
CA PHE A 13 -23.04 -24.74 8.60
C PHE A 13 -22.43 -23.85 8.32
N ALA A 14 -22.23 -23.53 8.14
CA ALA A 14 -21.72 -22.81 7.74
C ALA A 14 -21.17 -21.94 7.76
N LEU A 15 -20.98 -21.60 7.90
CA LEU A 15 -20.60 -20.79 7.73
C LEU A 15 -19.77 -20.07 7.85
N ALA A 16 -19.63 -19.86 7.95
CA ALA A 16 -18.96 -19.30 8.14
C ALA A 16 -18.13 -18.66 7.79
N ALA A 17 -17.79 -18.52 7.54
CA ALA A 17 -16.99 -18.00 7.14
C ALA A 17 -16.72 -17.01 6.98
N LEU A 18 -16.63 -16.66 7.05
CA LEU A 18 -16.37 -15.78 6.78
C LEU A 18 -15.66 -14.94 7.05
N CYS A 19 -15.38 -14.71 7.33
CA CYS A 19 -14.82 -13.90 7.75
C CYS A 19 -13.83 -13.51 7.31
N ILE A 20 -13.65 -13.36 6.82
CA ILE A 20 -12.72 -12.99 6.28
C ILE A 20 -12.23 -11.97 6.52
N ALA A 21 -11.83 -11.75 6.90
CA ALA A 21 -11.25 -10.79 7.29
C ALA A 21 -10.57 -10.07 6.41
N THR A 22 -10.75 -8.96 6.37
CA THR A 22 -10.06 -8.24 5.55
C THR A 22 -8.85 -7.98 6.13
N PRO A 23 -7.88 -7.90 5.53
CA PRO A 23 -6.64 -7.56 5.97
C PRO A 23 -6.56 -6.22 6.43
N ALA A 24 -5.95 -6.01 7.43
CA ALA A 24 -5.77 -4.72 7.85
C ALA A 24 -4.73 -4.10 7.05
N ARG A 25 -5.10 -3.26 6.16
CA ARG A 25 -4.16 -2.58 5.41
C ARG A 25 -3.67 -1.43 6.06
N ALA A 26 -4.18 -1.01 7.17
CA ALA A 26 -3.83 0.25 7.79
C ALA A 26 -2.37 0.34 8.15
N ASP A 27 -1.70 -0.75 8.41
CA ASP A 27 -0.30 -0.67 8.78
C ASP A 27 0.62 -1.04 7.64
N ALA A 28 0.15 -0.97 6.42
CA ALA A 28 1.00 -1.22 5.27
C ALA A 28 1.17 0.05 4.47
N ILE A 29 2.27 0.14 3.74
CA ILE A 29 2.56 1.31 2.94
C ILE A 29 1.68 1.41 1.70
N ASP A 30 0.92 0.37 1.39
CA ASP A 30 0.00 0.41 0.26
C ASP A 30 -0.99 1.55 0.40
N GLY A 31 -1.41 2.10 -0.70
CA GLY A 31 -2.45 3.10 -0.71
C GLY A 31 -2.07 4.36 -1.43
N ASN A 32 -2.86 5.39 -1.25
CA ASN A 32 -2.68 6.65 -1.93
C ASN A 32 -2.02 7.65 -0.99
N TRP A 33 -0.97 8.29 -1.48
CA TRP A 33 -0.19 9.21 -0.68
C TRP A 33 -0.17 10.57 -1.33
N CYS A 34 -0.36 11.61 -0.55
CA CYS A 34 -0.47 12.97 -1.03
C CYS A 34 0.54 13.90 -0.39
N PHE A 35 1.02 14.84 -1.16
CA PHE A 35 1.95 15.84 -0.68
C PHE A 35 1.25 17.20 -0.64
N THR A 36 1.86 18.14 0.02
CA THR A 36 1.23 19.43 0.25
C THR A 36 0.97 20.22 -1.02
N ASP A 37 1.70 19.94 -2.08
CA ASP A 37 1.53 20.67 -3.34
C ASP A 37 0.53 20.00 -4.29
N GLY A 38 -0.17 19.00 -3.81
CA GLY A 38 -1.15 18.32 -4.65
C GLY A 38 -0.62 17.11 -5.39
N LYS A 39 0.66 16.84 -5.32
CA LYS A 39 1.18 15.62 -5.95
C LYS A 39 0.69 14.41 -5.21
N HIS A 40 0.58 13.31 -5.90
CA HIS A 40 0.18 12.08 -5.24
C HIS A 40 0.77 10.88 -5.96
N PHE A 41 0.87 9.79 -5.25
CA PHE A 41 1.26 8.51 -5.85
C PHE A 41 0.49 7.41 -5.16
N THR A 42 0.49 6.24 -5.79
CA THR A 42 -0.26 5.10 -5.28
C THR A 42 0.62 3.88 -5.27
N ILE A 43 0.62 3.15 -4.17
CA ILE A 43 1.38 1.91 -4.03
C ILE A 43 0.42 0.74 -3.92
N GLN A 44 0.66 -0.28 -4.73
CA GLN A 44 -0.12 -1.51 -4.67
C GLN A 44 0.87 -2.65 -4.70
N GLY A 45 1.27 -3.13 -3.52
CA GLY A 45 2.31 -4.14 -3.44
C GLY A 45 3.57 -3.64 -4.12
N PRO A 46 4.19 -4.41 -4.99
CA PRO A 46 5.43 -3.98 -5.63
C PRO A 46 5.24 -2.96 -6.75
N SER A 47 4.01 -2.58 -7.03
CA SER A 47 3.74 -1.65 -8.11
C SER A 47 3.47 -0.26 -7.56
N ILE A 48 4.00 0.76 -8.20
CA ILE A 48 3.74 2.13 -7.82
C ILE A 48 3.35 2.93 -9.06
N THR A 49 2.35 3.80 -8.90
CA THR A 49 2.05 4.78 -9.90
C THR A 49 2.63 6.09 -9.39
N THR A 50 3.63 6.60 -10.06
CA THR A 50 4.41 7.73 -9.59
C THR A 50 3.63 9.04 -9.72
N PRO A 51 4.09 10.12 -9.10
CA PRO A 51 3.41 11.41 -9.27
C PRO A 51 3.34 11.85 -10.72
N ALA A 52 4.28 11.41 -11.54
CA ALA A 52 4.23 11.74 -12.96
C ALA A 52 3.26 10.86 -13.74
N GLY A 53 2.67 9.86 -13.09
CA GLY A 53 1.69 9.01 -13.74
C GLY A 53 2.23 7.72 -14.32
N ASN A 54 3.48 7.40 -14.09
CA ASN A 54 4.06 6.16 -14.62
C ASN A 54 3.83 5.02 -13.64
N ARG A 55 3.47 3.86 -14.19
CA ARG A 55 3.31 2.70 -13.35
C ARG A 55 4.53 1.82 -13.50
N ILE A 56 5.25 1.60 -12.43
CA ILE A 56 6.48 0.83 -12.47
C ILE A 56 6.54 -0.07 -11.26
N GLU A 57 7.55 -0.89 -11.19
CA GLU A 57 7.73 -1.78 -10.07
C GLU A 57 8.93 -1.39 -9.26
N GLY A 58 8.91 -1.69 -7.98
CA GLY A 58 10.01 -1.40 -7.10
C GLY A 58 10.15 -2.48 -6.06
N ASN A 59 10.92 -2.18 -5.05
CA ASN A 59 11.11 -3.09 -3.95
C ASN A 59 10.12 -2.76 -2.86
N TYR A 60 9.23 -3.68 -2.63
CA TYR A 60 8.13 -3.49 -1.68
C TYR A 60 8.37 -4.28 -0.42
N SER A 61 8.10 -3.66 0.70
CA SER A 61 7.90 -4.40 1.92
C SER A 61 6.72 -3.73 2.63
N ARG A 62 6.27 -4.31 3.68
CA ARG A 62 5.08 -3.80 4.33
C ARG A 62 5.20 -2.34 4.74
N HIS A 63 6.37 -1.93 5.17
CA HIS A 63 6.56 -0.59 5.69
C HIS A 63 7.55 0.24 4.89
N ALA A 64 7.96 -0.22 3.74
CA ALA A 64 8.94 0.52 2.94
C ALA A 64 8.80 0.22 1.47
N PHE A 65 9.21 1.16 0.66
CA PHE A 65 9.18 0.99 -0.78
C PHE A 65 10.35 1.76 -1.37
N THR A 66 11.02 1.16 -2.33
CA THR A 66 12.14 1.82 -2.99
C THR A 66 12.02 1.60 -4.49
N TYR A 67 12.20 2.64 -5.26
CA TYR A 67 12.20 2.48 -6.70
C TYR A 67 13.17 3.47 -7.32
N THR A 68 13.51 3.23 -8.59
CA THR A 68 14.34 4.14 -9.35
C THR A 68 13.41 4.89 -10.29
N ALA A 69 13.46 6.20 -10.25
CA ALA A 69 12.58 7.01 -11.08
C ALA A 69 12.87 6.75 -12.54
N PRO A 70 11.83 6.60 -13.37
CA PRO A 70 12.04 6.38 -14.81
C PRO A 70 12.78 7.54 -15.44
N ALA A 71 13.55 7.25 -16.45
CA ALA A 71 14.33 8.27 -17.12
C ALA A 71 13.50 9.42 -17.64
N SER A 72 12.24 9.16 -17.94
CA SER A 72 11.38 10.21 -18.47
C SER A 72 10.91 11.20 -17.43
N GLU A 73 11.12 10.89 -16.15
CA GLU A 73 10.66 11.78 -15.09
C GLU A 73 11.76 12.76 -14.71
N LYS A 74 11.33 13.87 -14.05
CA LYS A 74 12.24 14.87 -13.64
C LYS A 74 13.36 14.32 -12.79
N ASP A 75 13.06 13.36 -11.95
CA ASP A 75 14.05 12.74 -11.10
C ASP A 75 14.68 11.51 -11.75
N GLY A 76 14.61 11.39 -13.05
CA GLY A 76 15.01 10.17 -13.75
C GLY A 76 16.36 9.64 -13.30
N GLY A 77 16.40 8.38 -12.99
CA GLY A 77 17.60 7.71 -12.53
C GLY A 77 17.85 7.80 -11.04
N THR A 78 17.07 8.58 -10.33
CA THR A 78 17.27 8.75 -8.90
C THR A 78 16.56 7.65 -8.13
N THR A 79 17.17 7.17 -7.08
CA THR A 79 16.54 6.20 -6.20
C THR A 79 15.64 6.96 -5.23
N ILE A 80 14.41 6.51 -5.14
CA ILE A 80 13.42 7.09 -4.25
C ILE A 80 13.14 6.06 -3.17
N SER A 81 13.29 6.46 -1.92
CA SER A 81 13.08 5.56 -0.79
C SER A 81 12.00 6.09 0.12
N MET A 82 11.11 5.24 0.53
CA MET A 82 9.99 5.62 1.38
C MET A 82 9.89 4.69 2.56
N VAL A 83 9.59 5.24 3.72
CA VAL A 83 9.41 4.47 4.93
C VAL A 83 8.14 4.93 5.61
N LEU A 84 7.30 3.98 5.97
CA LEU A 84 6.07 4.28 6.69
C LEU A 84 6.44 4.62 8.12
N VAL A 85 6.04 5.77 8.57
CA VAL A 85 6.32 6.21 9.92
C VAL A 85 5.19 5.80 10.85
N ASN A 86 3.98 5.95 10.37
CA ASN A 86 2.80 5.48 11.06
C ASN A 86 1.72 5.32 10.02
N GLU A 87 0.54 4.95 10.40
CA GLU A 87 -0.51 4.62 9.45
C GLU A 87 -0.85 5.73 8.50
N GLN A 88 -0.58 6.95 8.88
CA GLN A 88 -1.00 8.11 8.10
C GLN A 88 0.15 8.86 7.46
N THR A 89 1.38 8.49 7.74
CA THR A 89 2.54 9.31 7.40
C THR A 89 3.68 8.48 6.86
N LEU A 90 4.28 8.91 5.79
CA LEU A 90 5.52 8.30 5.33
C LEU A 90 6.56 9.37 5.06
N GLN A 91 7.81 8.95 5.10
CA GLN A 91 8.93 9.81 4.80
C GLN A 91 9.53 9.35 3.49
N LEU A 92 9.79 10.28 2.60
CA LEU A 92 10.33 9.98 1.29
C LEU A 92 11.66 10.72 1.13
N THR A 93 12.69 10.02 0.70
CA THR A 93 13.96 10.66 0.42
C THR A 93 14.39 10.32 -0.99
N ARG A 94 15.15 11.20 -1.59
CA ARG A 94 15.65 11.01 -2.94
C ARG A 94 17.15 10.95 -2.89
N GLY A 95 17.71 10.04 -3.64
CA GLY A 95 19.13 9.94 -3.76
C GLY A 95 19.70 8.79 -2.98
N THR A 96 21.01 8.73 -2.96
CA THR A 96 21.70 7.61 -2.34
C THR A 96 21.62 7.71 -0.85
N ALA A 97 21.54 6.59 -0.21
CA ALA A 97 21.54 6.57 1.24
C ALA A 97 22.76 7.30 1.73
N GLY A 98 22.63 8.11 2.70
CA GLY A 98 23.72 8.88 3.20
C GLY A 98 23.85 10.23 2.55
N ALA A 99 23.15 10.46 1.47
CA ALA A 99 23.14 11.77 0.90
C ALA A 99 22.34 12.63 1.84
N SER A 100 22.58 13.88 1.84
CA SER A 100 21.90 14.73 2.76
C SER A 100 20.61 15.28 2.21
N ALA A 101 19.93 14.55 1.42
CA ALA A 101 18.66 14.99 0.90
C ALA A 101 17.67 15.10 2.01
N ALA A 102 16.91 16.14 2.01
CA ALA A 102 15.88 16.31 3.02
C ALA A 102 14.75 15.33 2.79
N ALA A 103 14.22 14.81 3.84
CA ALA A 103 13.09 13.92 3.74
C ALA A 103 11.81 14.73 3.54
N GLU A 104 10.92 14.20 2.73
CA GLU A 104 9.60 14.79 2.54
C GLU A 104 8.60 13.98 3.32
N THR A 105 7.67 14.64 3.92
CA THR A 105 6.62 13.96 4.65
C THR A 105 5.36 13.91 3.78
N TRP A 106 4.90 12.71 3.54
CA TRP A 106 3.70 12.50 2.74
C TRP A 106 2.63 11.91 3.65
N ARG A 107 1.39 12.23 3.37
CA ARG A 107 0.30 11.74 4.18
C ARG A 107 -0.69 10.99 3.33
N ARG A 108 -1.44 10.13 3.95
CA ARG A 108 -2.50 9.45 3.22
C ARG A 108 -3.39 10.51 2.59
N CYS A 109 -3.74 10.30 1.36
CA CYS A 109 -4.69 11.18 0.72
C CYS A 109 -5.99 11.08 1.48
N ASN A 110 -6.61 12.21 1.69
CA ASN A 110 -7.76 12.22 2.42
C ASN A 110 -8.89 11.69 1.77
N VAL A 111 -9.38 10.83 2.27
CA VAL A 111 -10.30 10.36 1.64
C VAL A 111 -11.42 10.53 2.16
N THR A 112 -11.64 10.94 2.99
CA THR A 112 -12.70 11.15 3.47
C THR A 112 -13.61 11.03 3.17
N SER A 113 -13.78 10.90 2.99
CA SER A 113 -14.65 10.87 2.74
C SER A 113 -15.30 10.81 3.12
#